data_05fa417cb27e883ca09d0e5e0af7f5c1
#
_entry.id   05fa417cb27e883ca09d0e5e0af7f5c1
#
_cell.length_a   1.000
_cell.length_b   1.000
_cell.length_c   1.000
_cell.angle_alpha   90.00
_cell.angle_beta   90.00
_cell.angle_gamma   90.00
#
_symmetry.space_group_name_H-M   'P 1'
#
loop_
_entity.id
_entity.type
_entity.pdbx_description
1 polymer ?
#
loop_
_entity_poly.entity_id
_entity_poly.type
_entity_poly.pdbx_seq_one_letter_code
_entity_poly.pdbx_strand_id
1 'polypeptide(L)'
;YIVNRRVPVLLSLLQTAGMESLRSPHSWALGIQGRKMNSASNKYLLAAALCFALAALAHVGCIVFGGDWYRFFGAGEQMAQMAEQGLWYPTIVTSVIVVVLCIWAFYGLSGSGAIKRLPLTRLALVGITGIFLLRGVSFVGLMPMFPENGLTFWLVSSAICLFIGGLFAVGTFQQWSFLGGKNA
;
A
#
# COMPACT_ATOMS: atom_id res chain seq x y z
N TYR A 1 9.20 63.30 -44.62
CA TYR A 1 9.11 63.85 -43.23
C TYR A 1 7.86 63.41 -42.45
N ILE A 2 7.23 62.23 -42.71
CA ILE A 2 6.00 61.80 -42.01
C ILE A 2 6.07 60.36 -41.47
N VAL A 3 7.19 59.71 -41.52
CA VAL A 3 7.28 58.28 -41.14
C VAL A 3 7.71 58.02 -39.69
N ASN A 4 8.11 59.02 -38.92
CA ASN A 4 8.81 58.80 -37.62
C ASN A 4 7.97 59.10 -36.37
N ARG A 5 6.64 59.22 -36.44
CA ARG A 5 5.80 59.49 -35.24
C ARG A 5 4.87 58.37 -34.82
N ARG A 6 4.80 57.26 -35.55
CA ARG A 6 3.85 56.16 -35.19
C ARG A 6 4.47 54.99 -34.43
N VAL A 7 5.79 54.92 -34.36
CA VAL A 7 6.50 53.82 -33.66
C VAL A 7 6.38 53.91 -32.14
N PRO A 8 6.48 55.13 -31.51
CA PRO A 8 6.39 55.17 -30.03
C PRO A 8 5.00 54.87 -29.46
N VAL A 9 3.94 55.13 -30.24
CA VAL A 9 2.56 54.84 -29.76
C VAL A 9 2.23 53.36 -29.79
N LEU A 10 2.76 52.62 -30.76
CA LEU A 10 2.57 51.17 -30.85
C LEU A 10 3.34 50.44 -29.74
N LEU A 11 4.51 50.94 -29.37
CA LEU A 11 5.31 50.41 -28.22
C LEU A 11 4.63 50.68 -26.88
N SER A 12 3.99 51.87 -26.71
CA SER A 12 3.26 52.17 -25.48
C SER A 12 1.96 51.34 -25.33
N LEU A 13 1.28 51.03 -26.41
CA LEU A 13 0.08 50.19 -26.42
C LEU A 13 0.38 48.71 -26.16
N LEU A 14 1.55 48.23 -26.59
CA LEU A 14 2.01 46.88 -26.25
C LEU A 14 2.45 46.76 -24.79
N GLN A 15 2.95 47.83 -24.19
CA GLN A 15 3.31 47.91 -22.79
C GLN A 15 2.10 47.93 -21.85
N THR A 16 1.00 48.59 -22.26
CA THR A 16 -0.25 48.62 -21.47
C THR A 16 -1.12 47.38 -21.66
N ALA A 17 -0.84 46.52 -22.62
CA ALA A 17 -1.59 45.29 -22.88
C ALA A 17 -1.19 44.09 -21.99
N GLY A 18 -0.43 44.31 -20.90
CA GLY A 18 -0.19 43.27 -19.92
C GLY A 18 0.73 42.13 -20.39
N MET A 19 1.47 42.30 -21.51
CA MET A 19 2.39 41.27 -22.02
C MET A 19 3.79 41.30 -21.35
N GLU A 20 4.00 42.12 -20.34
CA GLU A 20 5.22 42.10 -19.54
C GLU A 20 5.31 40.88 -18.60
N SER A 21 4.20 40.23 -18.34
CA SER A 21 4.13 38.99 -17.53
C SER A 21 4.82 37.77 -18.16
N LEU A 22 5.09 37.82 -19.48
CA LEU A 22 5.72 36.68 -20.20
C LEU A 22 7.25 36.81 -20.32
N ARG A 23 7.86 37.85 -19.76
CA ARG A 23 9.29 38.15 -19.96
C ARG A 23 10.18 37.89 -18.74
N SER A 24 9.67 37.37 -17.64
CA SER A 24 10.56 36.98 -16.57
C SER A 24 10.96 35.50 -16.76
N PRO A 25 12.25 35.20 -17.00
CA PRO A 25 12.74 33.83 -17.12
C PRO A 25 12.51 32.99 -15.86
N HIS A 26 12.00 33.60 -14.80
CA HIS A 26 11.78 32.97 -13.51
C HIS A 26 10.34 32.54 -13.25
N SER A 27 9.34 32.98 -14.02
CA SER A 27 7.94 32.63 -13.75
C SER A 27 7.63 31.14 -14.03
N TRP A 28 8.24 30.58 -15.08
CA TRP A 28 8.13 29.15 -15.37
C TRP A 28 8.97 28.31 -14.39
N ALA A 29 10.13 28.83 -13.93
CA ALA A 29 10.97 28.16 -12.94
C ALA A 29 10.30 28.09 -11.56
N LEU A 30 9.56 29.13 -11.14
CA LEU A 30 8.76 29.11 -9.91
C LEU A 30 7.57 28.15 -9.99
N GLY A 31 6.96 27.99 -11.18
CA GLY A 31 5.90 27.01 -11.42
C GLY A 31 6.40 25.56 -11.37
N ILE A 32 7.66 25.31 -11.73
CA ILE A 32 8.29 23.99 -11.66
C ILE A 32 8.79 23.70 -10.23
N GLN A 33 9.23 24.73 -9.50
CA GLN A 33 9.74 24.59 -8.14
C GLN A 33 8.66 24.41 -7.08
N GLY A 34 7.40 24.79 -7.40
CA GLY A 34 6.24 24.61 -6.51
C GLY A 34 5.70 23.18 -6.41
N ARG A 35 6.24 22.23 -7.17
CA ARG A 35 5.83 20.81 -7.13
C ARG A 35 6.95 19.89 -6.63
N LYS A 36 7.77 20.33 -5.68
CA LYS A 36 8.33 19.39 -4.72
C LYS A 36 7.15 18.97 -3.82
N MET A 37 6.37 18.01 -4.31
CA MET A 37 5.51 17.25 -3.43
C MET A 37 6.41 16.72 -2.32
N ASN A 38 6.18 17.18 -1.11
CA ASN A 38 6.70 16.54 0.10
C ASN A 38 6.16 15.11 0.03
N SER A 39 6.89 14.23 -0.64
CA SER A 39 6.64 12.81 -0.69
C SER A 39 7.08 12.21 0.65
N ALA A 40 6.49 12.72 1.73
CA ALA A 40 6.51 11.99 2.98
C ALA A 40 5.74 10.70 2.71
N SER A 41 6.46 9.59 2.74
CA SER A 41 5.88 8.25 2.58
C SER A 41 4.67 8.10 3.51
N ASN A 42 3.55 7.58 3.01
CA ASN A 42 2.35 7.40 3.82
C ASN A 42 2.63 6.40 4.94
N LYS A 43 2.62 6.90 6.18
CA LYS A 43 2.98 6.13 7.37
C LYS A 43 2.06 4.93 7.63
N TYR A 44 0.78 5.03 7.25
CA TYR A 44 -0.19 3.94 7.47
C TYR A 44 0.08 2.76 6.52
N LEU A 45 0.32 3.05 5.23
CA LEU A 45 0.68 2.01 4.26
C LEU A 45 2.08 1.45 4.53
N LEU A 46 3.01 2.26 5.03
CA LEU A 46 4.32 1.78 5.45
C LEU A 46 4.23 0.83 6.66
N ALA A 47 3.45 1.21 7.68
CA ALA A 47 3.20 0.35 8.85
C ALA A 47 2.51 -0.95 8.45
N ALA A 48 1.51 -0.89 7.57
CA ALA A 48 0.83 -2.07 7.04
C ALA A 48 1.77 -3.00 6.26
N ALA A 49 2.66 -2.44 5.43
CA ALA A 49 3.69 -3.21 4.73
C ALA A 49 4.65 -3.91 5.70
N LEU A 50 5.04 -3.24 6.80
CA LEU A 50 5.86 -3.83 7.85
C LEU A 50 5.12 -4.97 8.56
N CYS A 51 3.83 -4.81 8.86
CA CYS A 51 3.02 -5.90 9.43
C CYS A 51 3.01 -7.14 8.52
N PHE A 52 2.91 -6.97 7.20
CA PHE A 52 2.99 -8.09 6.27
C PHE A 52 4.37 -8.73 6.21
N ALA A 53 5.44 -7.95 6.27
CA ALA A 53 6.80 -8.49 6.34
C ALA A 53 6.99 -9.33 7.61
N LEU A 54 6.50 -8.86 8.75
CA LEU A 54 6.53 -9.61 10.02
C LEU A 54 5.68 -10.88 9.96
N ALA A 55 4.49 -10.80 9.34
CA ALA A 55 3.64 -11.96 9.13
C ALA A 55 4.32 -13.00 8.22
N ALA A 56 4.98 -12.57 7.14
CA ALA A 56 5.75 -13.46 6.27
C ALA A 56 6.88 -14.15 7.04
N LEU A 57 7.62 -13.43 7.89
CA LEU A 57 8.65 -14.01 8.73
C LEU A 57 8.08 -15.04 9.73
N ALA A 58 6.92 -14.76 10.32
CA ALA A 58 6.24 -15.71 11.20
C ALA A 58 5.86 -17.01 10.47
N HIS A 59 5.39 -16.90 9.20
CA HIS A 59 5.09 -18.08 8.38
C HIS A 59 6.36 -18.85 7.96
N VAL A 60 7.46 -18.16 7.71
CA VAL A 60 8.76 -18.83 7.53
C VAL A 60 9.14 -19.58 8.82
N GLY A 61 8.87 -18.98 9.99
CA GLY A 61 9.04 -19.66 11.27
C GLY A 61 8.23 -20.97 11.37
N CYS A 62 6.99 -21.01 10.88
CA CYS A 62 6.22 -22.25 10.82
C CYS A 62 6.92 -23.35 10.00
N ILE A 63 7.54 -22.99 8.89
CA ILE A 63 8.28 -23.94 8.05
C ILE A 63 9.53 -24.45 8.77
N VAL A 64 10.24 -23.57 9.48
CA VAL A 64 11.52 -23.89 10.11
C VAL A 64 11.33 -24.68 11.42
N PHE A 65 10.36 -24.27 12.25
CA PHE A 65 10.15 -24.82 13.58
C PHE A 65 9.07 -25.93 13.64
N GLY A 66 8.29 -26.11 12.58
CA GLY A 66 7.39 -27.25 12.43
C GLY A 66 6.11 -27.20 13.24
N GLY A 67 5.66 -28.37 13.74
CA GLY A 67 4.34 -28.63 14.28
C GLY A 67 3.87 -27.65 15.37
N ASP A 68 4.71 -27.35 16.34
CA ASP A 68 4.34 -26.46 17.45
C ASP A 68 4.04 -25.03 16.98
N TRP A 69 4.75 -24.53 15.97
CA TRP A 69 4.48 -23.23 15.39
C TRP A 69 3.18 -23.23 14.58
N TYR A 70 2.89 -24.32 13.85
CA TYR A 70 1.60 -24.46 13.16
C TYR A 70 0.42 -24.43 14.14
N ARG A 71 0.55 -25.13 15.29
CA ARG A 71 -0.45 -25.10 16.37
C ARG A 71 -0.61 -23.70 16.96
N PHE A 72 0.51 -23.06 17.29
CA PHE A 72 0.52 -21.70 17.88
C PHE A 72 -0.17 -20.67 16.97
N PHE A 73 0.09 -20.73 15.65
CA PHE A 73 -0.53 -19.83 14.67
C PHE A 73 -1.92 -20.29 14.19
N GLY A 74 -2.45 -21.37 14.76
CA GLY A 74 -3.82 -21.84 14.51
C GLY A 74 -4.06 -22.42 13.12
N ALA A 75 -3.03 -23.00 12.51
CA ALA A 75 -3.15 -23.70 11.24
C ALA A 75 -3.94 -25.02 11.33
N GLY A 76 -4.26 -25.47 12.55
CA GLY A 76 -4.94 -26.70 12.84
C GLY A 76 -4.02 -27.89 13.11
N GLU A 77 -4.50 -28.85 13.90
CA GLU A 77 -3.73 -30.02 14.32
C GLU A 77 -3.27 -30.87 13.15
N GLN A 78 -4.11 -31.01 12.12
CA GLN A 78 -3.77 -31.78 10.94
C GLN A 78 -2.53 -31.24 10.22
N MET A 79 -2.40 -29.91 10.08
CA MET A 79 -1.22 -29.28 9.48
C MET A 79 0.03 -29.48 10.33
N ALA A 80 -0.12 -29.41 11.65
CA ALA A 80 0.97 -29.63 12.58
C ALA A 80 1.49 -31.07 12.52
N GLN A 81 0.60 -32.05 12.53
CA GLN A 81 0.95 -33.48 12.43
C GLN A 81 1.61 -33.81 11.07
N MET A 82 1.09 -33.26 9.97
CA MET A 82 1.72 -33.45 8.67
C MET A 82 3.14 -32.87 8.62
N ALA A 83 3.38 -31.71 9.28
CA ALA A 83 4.70 -31.13 9.37
C ALA A 83 5.67 -32.01 10.22
N GLU A 84 5.19 -32.57 11.34
CA GLU A 84 5.97 -33.50 12.20
C GLU A 84 6.31 -34.79 11.46
N GLN A 85 5.43 -35.28 10.60
CA GLN A 85 5.68 -36.44 9.74
C GLN A 85 6.62 -36.14 8.56
N GLY A 86 7.07 -34.88 8.41
CA GLY A 86 7.95 -34.48 7.31
C GLY A 86 7.27 -34.40 5.94
N LEU A 87 5.93 -34.31 5.89
CA LEU A 87 5.19 -34.19 4.66
C LEU A 87 5.38 -32.79 4.04
N TRP A 88 5.48 -32.75 2.71
CA TRP A 88 5.74 -31.51 1.95
C TRP A 88 4.55 -30.54 1.91
N TYR A 89 3.33 -31.04 2.12
CA TYR A 89 2.11 -30.26 1.97
C TYR A 89 2.08 -28.98 2.84
N PRO A 90 2.35 -29.03 4.18
CA PRO A 90 2.41 -27.83 5.02
C PRO A 90 3.42 -26.80 4.52
N THR A 91 4.62 -27.29 4.15
CA THR A 91 5.70 -26.42 3.64
C THR A 91 5.29 -25.71 2.35
N ILE A 92 4.69 -26.41 1.39
CA ILE A 92 4.25 -25.83 0.12
C ILE A 92 3.17 -24.78 0.36
N VAL A 93 2.11 -25.11 1.11
CA VAL A 93 1.02 -24.19 1.39
C VAL A 93 1.54 -22.92 2.09
N THR A 94 2.37 -23.10 3.11
CA THR A 94 2.92 -21.98 3.88
C THR A 94 3.87 -21.13 3.02
N SER A 95 4.66 -21.74 2.14
CA SER A 95 5.53 -21.01 1.21
C SER A 95 4.72 -20.14 0.24
N VAL A 96 3.59 -20.63 -0.26
CA VAL A 96 2.67 -19.83 -1.09
C VAL A 96 2.15 -18.62 -0.29
N ILE A 97 1.76 -18.82 0.98
CA ILE A 97 1.30 -17.74 1.84
C ILE A 97 2.43 -16.71 2.03
N VAL A 98 3.67 -17.13 2.29
CA VAL A 98 4.84 -16.23 2.41
C VAL A 98 5.01 -15.38 1.17
N VAL A 99 4.95 -15.98 -0.02
CA VAL A 99 5.07 -15.26 -1.31
C VAL A 99 3.96 -14.22 -1.45
N VAL A 100 2.71 -14.59 -1.15
CA VAL A 100 1.56 -13.65 -1.22
C VAL A 100 1.74 -12.49 -0.24
N LEU A 101 2.15 -12.76 1.01
CA LEU A 101 2.38 -11.72 2.02
C LEU A 101 3.53 -10.78 1.61
N CYS A 102 4.59 -11.30 1.01
CA CYS A 102 5.68 -10.49 0.45
C CYS A 102 5.17 -9.59 -0.68
N ILE A 103 4.38 -10.12 -1.61
CA ILE A 103 3.77 -9.33 -2.69
C ILE A 103 2.91 -8.21 -2.11
N TRP A 104 2.08 -8.49 -1.10
CA TRP A 104 1.24 -7.49 -0.45
C TRP A 104 2.04 -6.43 0.30
N ALA A 105 3.16 -6.82 0.94
CA ALA A 105 4.11 -5.88 1.53
C ALA A 105 4.68 -4.92 0.47
N PHE A 106 5.08 -5.42 -0.70
CA PHE A 106 5.55 -4.59 -1.82
C PHE A 106 4.46 -3.64 -2.33
N TYR A 107 3.21 -4.07 -2.43
CA TYR A 107 2.10 -3.18 -2.79
C TYR A 107 1.85 -2.10 -1.72
N GLY A 108 1.99 -2.42 -0.45
CA GLY A 108 1.94 -1.45 0.65
C GLY A 108 3.05 -0.40 0.53
N LEU A 109 4.31 -0.83 0.28
CA LEU A 109 5.45 0.06 0.04
C LEU A 109 5.25 0.93 -1.20
N SER A 110 4.74 0.35 -2.29
CA SER A 110 4.44 1.09 -3.52
C SER A 110 3.34 2.14 -3.31
N GLY A 111 2.27 1.78 -2.61
CA GLY A 111 1.19 2.70 -2.28
C GLY A 111 1.59 3.79 -1.32
N SER A 112 2.54 3.52 -0.41
CA SER A 112 3.09 4.53 0.49
C SER A 112 3.96 5.58 -0.21
N GLY A 113 4.44 5.29 -1.43
CA GLY A 113 5.42 6.11 -2.15
C GLY A 113 6.88 5.84 -1.76
N ALA A 114 7.15 4.81 -0.96
CA ALA A 114 8.51 4.44 -0.56
C ALA A 114 9.32 3.81 -1.71
N ILE A 115 8.64 3.14 -2.64
CA ILE A 115 9.23 2.54 -3.84
C ILE A 115 8.47 2.99 -5.09
N LYS A 116 9.03 2.70 -6.27
CA LYS A 116 8.38 2.97 -7.56
C LYS A 116 6.99 2.34 -7.60
N ARG A 117 6.08 3.02 -8.28
CA ARG A 117 4.69 2.56 -8.42
C ARG A 117 4.63 1.24 -9.19
N LEU A 118 4.02 0.25 -8.56
CA LEU A 118 3.69 -1.03 -9.19
C LEU A 118 2.43 -0.89 -10.06
N PRO A 119 2.28 -1.71 -11.09
CA PRO A 119 1.04 -1.73 -11.88
C PRO A 119 -0.15 -2.10 -10.98
N LEU A 120 -1.32 -1.54 -11.28
CA LEU A 120 -2.57 -1.85 -10.56
C LEU A 120 -2.52 -1.61 -9.03
N THR A 121 -1.57 -0.81 -8.52
CA THR A 121 -1.41 -0.55 -7.06
C THR A 121 -2.74 -0.17 -6.41
N ARG A 122 -3.53 0.71 -7.03
CA ARG A 122 -4.83 1.13 -6.49
C ARG A 122 -5.79 -0.04 -6.31
N LEU A 123 -5.92 -0.90 -7.32
CA LEU A 123 -6.79 -2.07 -7.28
C LEU A 123 -6.31 -3.10 -6.25
N ALA A 124 -4.99 -3.35 -6.22
CA ALA A 124 -4.38 -4.24 -5.25
C ALA A 124 -4.63 -3.79 -3.80
N LEU A 125 -4.42 -2.51 -3.48
CA LEU A 125 -4.65 -1.98 -2.13
C LEU A 125 -6.12 -2.08 -1.71
N VAL A 126 -7.06 -1.80 -2.62
CA VAL A 126 -8.50 -1.98 -2.35
C VAL A 126 -8.83 -3.45 -2.12
N GLY A 127 -8.30 -4.35 -2.95
CA GLY A 127 -8.49 -5.81 -2.80
C GLY A 127 -7.92 -6.32 -1.47
N ILE A 128 -6.69 -5.96 -1.12
CA ILE A 128 -6.06 -6.33 0.15
C ILE A 128 -6.88 -5.81 1.33
N THR A 129 -7.31 -4.55 1.29
CA THR A 129 -8.17 -3.95 2.31
C THR A 129 -9.46 -4.77 2.49
N GLY A 130 -10.14 -5.08 1.39
CA GLY A 130 -11.38 -5.86 1.40
C GLY A 130 -11.18 -7.25 2.00
N ILE A 131 -10.13 -7.97 1.59
CA ILE A 131 -9.81 -9.31 2.11
C ILE A 131 -9.59 -9.27 3.62
N PHE A 132 -8.79 -8.32 4.14
CA PHE A 132 -8.47 -8.27 5.57
C PHE A 132 -9.66 -7.80 6.42
N LEU A 133 -10.45 -6.85 5.96
CA LEU A 133 -11.66 -6.43 6.65
C LEU A 133 -12.69 -7.56 6.68
N LEU A 134 -12.90 -8.23 5.54
CA LEU A 134 -13.80 -9.38 5.46
C LEU A 134 -13.33 -10.52 6.37
N ARG A 135 -12.04 -10.88 6.32
CA ARG A 135 -11.46 -11.90 7.21
C ARG A 135 -11.62 -11.54 8.68
N GLY A 136 -11.47 -10.27 9.01
CA GLY A 136 -11.61 -9.80 10.40
C GLY A 136 -13.02 -9.91 10.94
N VAL A 137 -14.06 -9.74 10.10
CA VAL A 137 -15.47 -9.84 10.54
C VAL A 137 -16.06 -11.24 10.38
N SER A 138 -15.50 -12.08 9.51
CA SER A 138 -16.06 -13.42 9.19
C SER A 138 -15.70 -14.50 10.22
N PHE A 139 -15.05 -14.16 11.34
CA PHE A 139 -14.63 -15.14 12.33
C PHE A 139 -15.81 -15.97 12.89
N VAL A 140 -16.99 -15.35 13.06
CA VAL A 140 -18.19 -16.04 13.56
C VAL A 140 -18.61 -17.19 12.64
N GLY A 141 -18.52 -16.99 11.33
CA GLY A 141 -18.84 -18.03 10.33
C GLY A 141 -17.73 -19.06 10.13
N LEU A 142 -16.47 -18.70 10.40
CA LEU A 142 -15.32 -19.59 10.23
C LEU A 142 -15.05 -20.45 11.47
N MET A 143 -15.42 -19.98 12.66
CA MET A 143 -15.19 -20.66 13.92
C MET A 143 -15.70 -22.12 13.95
N PRO A 144 -16.89 -22.47 13.42
CA PRO A 144 -17.37 -23.85 13.40
C PRO A 144 -16.55 -24.78 12.49
N MET A 145 -15.83 -24.23 11.51
CA MET A 145 -15.00 -25.02 10.57
C MET A 145 -13.67 -25.45 11.16
N PHE A 146 -13.24 -24.80 12.26
CA PHE A 146 -11.97 -25.06 12.94
C PHE A 146 -12.19 -25.13 14.45
N PRO A 147 -12.86 -26.17 14.94
CA PRO A 147 -13.27 -26.30 16.35
C PRO A 147 -12.09 -26.39 17.32
N GLU A 148 -10.91 -26.75 16.83
CA GLU A 148 -9.67 -26.85 17.62
C GLU A 148 -9.16 -25.49 18.08
N ASN A 149 -9.51 -24.41 17.36
CA ASN A 149 -9.07 -23.07 17.67
C ASN A 149 -10.00 -22.41 18.71
N GLY A 150 -9.46 -22.08 19.86
CA GLY A 150 -10.20 -21.43 20.94
C GLY A 150 -10.70 -20.02 20.56
N LEU A 151 -11.69 -19.54 21.32
CA LEU A 151 -12.26 -18.19 21.13
C LEU A 151 -11.18 -17.10 21.19
N THR A 152 -10.19 -17.21 22.06
CA THR A 152 -9.07 -16.26 22.18
C THR A 152 -8.29 -16.16 20.88
N PHE A 153 -7.99 -17.30 20.23
CA PHE A 153 -7.35 -17.31 18.91
C PHE A 153 -8.15 -16.53 17.88
N TRP A 154 -9.47 -16.78 17.80
CA TRP A 154 -10.35 -16.11 16.85
C TRP A 154 -10.42 -14.60 17.07
N LEU A 155 -10.53 -14.15 18.32
CA LEU A 155 -10.59 -12.74 18.66
C LEU A 155 -9.27 -12.02 18.33
N VAL A 156 -8.13 -12.60 18.73
CA VAL A 156 -6.81 -12.03 18.45
C VAL A 156 -6.52 -11.99 16.96
N SER A 157 -6.75 -13.09 16.24
CA SER A 157 -6.55 -13.17 14.80
C SER A 157 -7.43 -12.15 14.03
N SER A 158 -8.71 -12.03 14.44
CA SER A 158 -9.63 -11.06 13.83
C SER A 158 -9.23 -9.62 14.13
N ALA A 159 -8.80 -9.33 15.36
CA ALA A 159 -8.31 -8.00 15.73
C ALA A 159 -7.08 -7.60 14.90
N ILE A 160 -6.12 -8.51 14.69
CA ILE A 160 -4.95 -8.29 13.83
C ILE A 160 -5.40 -8.01 12.39
N CYS A 161 -6.33 -8.81 11.83
CA CYS A 161 -6.82 -8.61 10.48
C CYS A 161 -7.53 -7.26 10.33
N LEU A 162 -8.38 -6.87 11.28
CA LEU A 162 -9.07 -5.57 11.27
C LEU A 162 -8.08 -4.42 11.40
N PHE A 163 -7.08 -4.56 12.25
CA PHE A 163 -6.02 -3.55 12.41
C PHE A 163 -5.25 -3.33 11.10
N ILE A 164 -4.77 -4.40 10.47
CA ILE A 164 -4.05 -4.33 9.19
C ILE A 164 -4.97 -3.78 8.09
N GLY A 165 -6.19 -4.30 7.99
CA GLY A 165 -7.20 -3.82 7.04
C GLY A 165 -7.52 -2.34 7.23
N GLY A 166 -7.61 -1.87 8.47
CA GLY A 166 -7.80 -0.48 8.83
C GLY A 166 -6.63 0.42 8.40
N LEU A 167 -5.38 -0.03 8.61
CA LEU A 167 -4.20 0.69 8.15
C LEU A 167 -4.21 0.85 6.62
N PHE A 168 -4.53 -0.23 5.89
CA PHE A 168 -4.66 -0.18 4.43
C PHE A 168 -5.81 0.71 3.99
N ALA A 169 -6.98 0.64 4.63
CA ALA A 169 -8.12 1.48 4.31
C ALA A 169 -7.79 2.97 4.45
N VAL A 170 -7.29 3.38 5.62
CA VAL A 170 -6.91 4.77 5.90
C VAL A 170 -5.81 5.25 4.96
N GLY A 171 -4.75 4.46 4.79
CA GLY A 171 -3.63 4.82 3.93
C GLY A 171 -4.03 4.92 2.45
N THR A 172 -4.85 3.99 1.95
CA THR A 172 -5.37 4.02 0.58
C THR A 172 -6.28 5.22 0.35
N PHE A 173 -7.15 5.55 1.30
CA PHE A 173 -8.00 6.73 1.21
C PHE A 173 -7.18 8.03 1.16
N GLN A 174 -6.18 8.16 2.02
CA GLN A 174 -5.28 9.34 2.05
C GLN A 174 -4.48 9.50 0.75
N GLN A 175 -4.10 8.39 0.11
CA GLN A 175 -3.33 8.39 -1.13
C GLN A 175 -4.20 8.28 -2.39
N TRP A 176 -5.53 8.40 -2.26
CA TRP A 176 -6.46 8.12 -3.37
C TRP A 176 -6.20 8.94 -4.63
N SER A 177 -5.97 10.24 -4.49
CA SER A 177 -5.64 11.14 -5.61
C SER A 177 -4.28 10.81 -6.23
N PHE A 178 -3.28 10.52 -5.39
CA PHE A 178 -1.96 10.07 -5.84
C PHE A 178 -2.06 8.75 -6.60
N LEU A 179 -2.83 7.79 -6.10
CA LEU A 179 -3.02 6.47 -6.71
C LEU A 179 -3.82 6.53 -8.03
N GLY A 180 -4.63 7.56 -8.28
CA GLY A 180 -5.45 7.74 -9.48
C GLY A 180 -4.76 8.50 -10.62
N GLY A 181 -3.66 9.21 -10.38
CA GLY A 181 -2.93 9.96 -11.40
C GLY A 181 -2.34 9.02 -12.46
N LYS A 182 -2.71 9.23 -13.74
CA LYS A 182 -1.99 8.66 -14.87
C LYS A 182 -0.63 9.36 -14.92
N ASN A 183 0.43 8.59 -14.82
CA ASN A 183 1.84 8.96 -15.00
C ASN A 183 2.44 9.89 -13.92
N ALA A 184 3.29 9.31 -13.12
CA ALA A 184 4.57 9.92 -12.80
C ALA A 184 5.62 9.08 -13.50
#